data_d9f67048f97afb8f96f10dc1751143b7
#
_entry.id   d9f67048f97afb8f96f10dc1751143b7
#
_cell.length_a   1.000
_cell.length_b   1.000
_cell.length_c   1.000
_cell.angle_alpha   90.00
_cell.angle_beta   90.00
_cell.angle_gamma   90.00
#
_symmetry.space_group_name_H-M   'P 1'
#
loop_
_entity.id
_entity.type
_entity.pdbx_description
1 polymer ?
#
loop_
_entity_poly.entity_id
_entity_poly.type
_entity_poly.pdbx_seq_one_letter_code
_entity_poly.pdbx_strand_id
1 'polypeptide(L)'
;MDGVLVNNTRAHVRAFEIFCKRYGVEEWQRKLQTSFGMGNDDIMRQILPEEIIREKGLKALGEEKEAIYREVYAPEIRPVRGLVDLLEELRRRGIYYLIVCFVGIVCAIVC
;
A
#
# COMPACT_ATOMS: atom_id res chain seq x y z
N MET A 1 7.95 -0.76 4.42
CA MET A 1 7.01 -1.12 5.49
C MET A 1 6.15 -2.29 5.06
N ASP A 2 5.50 -2.17 3.92
CA ASP A 2 4.65 -3.20 3.34
C ASP A 2 5.45 -4.46 2.99
N GLY A 3 4.90 -5.63 3.33
CA GLY A 3 5.56 -6.92 3.15
C GLY A 3 6.76 -7.18 4.07
N VAL A 4 7.13 -6.24 4.92
CA VAL A 4 8.27 -6.35 5.86
C VAL A 4 7.80 -6.25 7.31
N LEU A 5 7.13 -5.16 7.67
CA LEU A 5 6.59 -4.96 9.03
C LEU A 5 5.15 -5.45 9.15
N VAL A 6 4.42 -5.37 8.07
CA VAL A 6 3.02 -5.82 7.96
C VAL A 6 2.85 -6.63 6.68
N ASN A 7 1.97 -7.63 6.74
CA ASN A 7 1.59 -8.41 5.57
C ASN A 7 0.25 -7.90 5.02
N ASN A 8 0.32 -6.97 4.11
CA ASN A 8 -0.85 -6.24 3.58
C ASN A 8 -1.13 -6.47 2.09
N THR A 9 -0.43 -7.41 1.46
CA THR A 9 -0.61 -7.71 0.02
C THR A 9 -2.05 -8.01 -0.33
N ARG A 10 -2.74 -8.81 0.48
CA ARG A 10 -4.16 -9.15 0.26
C ARG A 10 -5.07 -7.93 0.35
N ALA A 11 -4.80 -7.02 1.29
CA ALA A 11 -5.55 -5.78 1.44
C ALA A 11 -5.37 -4.87 0.23
N HIS A 12 -4.16 -4.75 -0.31
CA HIS A 12 -3.91 -4.02 -1.56
C HIS A 12 -4.67 -4.61 -2.74
N VAL A 13 -4.62 -5.93 -2.93
CA VAL A 13 -5.37 -6.60 -4.01
C VAL A 13 -6.87 -6.34 -3.88
N ARG A 14 -7.42 -6.46 -2.67
CA ARG A 14 -8.85 -6.20 -2.43
C ARG A 14 -9.22 -4.74 -2.65
N ALA A 15 -8.37 -3.81 -2.25
CA ALA A 15 -8.58 -2.39 -2.52
C ALA A 15 -8.60 -2.09 -4.03
N PHE A 16 -7.69 -2.69 -4.79
CA PHE A 16 -7.71 -2.59 -6.25
C PHE A 16 -8.95 -3.23 -6.87
N GLU A 17 -9.42 -4.36 -6.36
CA GLU A 17 -10.66 -4.98 -6.81
C GLU A 17 -11.86 -4.01 -6.66
N ILE A 18 -12.01 -3.41 -5.48
CA ILE A 18 -13.10 -2.46 -5.20
C ILE A 18 -12.96 -1.22 -6.10
N PHE A 19 -11.75 -0.69 -6.19
CA PHE A 19 -11.43 0.49 -7.01
C PHE A 19 -11.72 0.24 -8.49
N CYS A 20 -11.21 -0.84 -9.06
CA CYS A 20 -11.40 -1.18 -10.48
C CYS A 20 -12.88 -1.47 -10.81
N LYS A 21 -13.62 -2.14 -9.93
CA LYS A 21 -15.06 -2.34 -10.08
C LYS A 21 -15.83 -1.01 -10.15
N ARG A 22 -15.44 -0.02 -9.34
CA ARG A 22 -16.05 1.33 -9.36
C ARG A 22 -15.91 2.02 -10.71
N TYR A 23 -14.79 1.78 -11.40
CA TYR A 23 -14.50 2.36 -12.71
C TYR A 23 -14.80 1.43 -13.90
N GLY A 24 -15.41 0.27 -13.66
CA GLY A 24 -15.74 -0.70 -14.70
C GLY A 24 -14.53 -1.28 -15.42
N VAL A 25 -13.39 -1.33 -14.77
CA VAL A 25 -12.15 -1.88 -15.34
C VAL A 25 -12.16 -3.40 -15.24
N GLU A 26 -12.21 -4.04 -16.40
CA GLU A 26 -12.09 -5.49 -16.53
C GLU A 26 -10.60 -5.90 -16.63
N GLU A 27 -10.31 -7.18 -16.38
CA GLU A 27 -8.95 -7.76 -16.48
C GLU A 27 -7.87 -7.04 -15.63
N TRP A 28 -8.26 -6.28 -14.63
CA TRP A 28 -7.34 -5.54 -13.76
C TRP A 28 -6.33 -6.46 -13.04
N GLN A 29 -6.72 -7.70 -12.75
CA GLN A 29 -5.87 -8.68 -12.05
C GLN A 29 -4.59 -8.96 -12.84
N ARG A 30 -4.69 -9.15 -14.15
CA ARG A 30 -3.54 -9.41 -15.03
C ARG A 30 -2.62 -8.18 -15.07
N LYS A 31 -3.18 -7.00 -15.16
CA LYS A 31 -2.44 -5.75 -15.17
C LYS A 31 -1.75 -5.50 -13.82
N LEU A 32 -2.44 -5.77 -12.72
CA LEU A 32 -1.90 -5.58 -11.38
C LEU A 32 -0.72 -6.52 -11.09
N GLN A 33 -0.75 -7.76 -11.58
CA GLN A 33 0.36 -8.72 -11.39
C GLN A 33 1.69 -8.18 -11.94
N THR A 34 1.66 -7.42 -13.03
CA THR A 34 2.86 -6.83 -13.63
C THR A 34 3.25 -5.48 -13.00
N SER A 35 2.42 -4.97 -12.08
CA SER A 35 2.60 -3.64 -11.48
C SER A 35 3.16 -3.67 -10.05
N PHE A 36 3.41 -4.85 -9.48
CA PHE A 36 3.97 -4.96 -8.14
C PHE A 36 5.33 -4.28 -8.04
N GLY A 37 5.49 -3.38 -7.06
CA GLY A 37 6.71 -2.60 -6.85
C GLY A 37 6.75 -1.27 -7.61
N MET A 38 5.75 -0.98 -8.45
CA MET A 38 5.63 0.30 -9.12
C MET A 38 5.00 1.37 -8.20
N GLY A 39 5.21 2.63 -8.53
CA GLY A 39 4.52 3.74 -7.86
C GLY A 39 3.03 3.80 -8.20
N ASN A 40 2.22 4.41 -7.33
CA ASN A 40 0.78 4.52 -7.55
C ASN A 40 0.41 5.12 -8.92
N ASP A 41 1.10 6.18 -9.33
CA ASP A 41 0.83 6.85 -10.60
C ASP A 41 1.03 5.92 -11.81
N ASP A 42 2.11 5.12 -11.79
CA ASP A 42 2.41 4.17 -12.85
C ASP A 42 1.39 3.04 -12.88
N ILE A 43 0.98 2.56 -11.71
CA ILE A 43 -0.07 1.55 -11.59
C ILE A 43 -1.40 2.09 -12.15
N MET A 44 -1.77 3.33 -11.81
CA MET A 44 -2.99 3.95 -12.32
C MET A 44 -2.96 4.10 -13.85
N ARG A 45 -1.82 4.52 -14.43
CA ARG A 45 -1.64 4.61 -15.89
C ARG A 45 -1.77 3.26 -16.59
N GLN A 46 -1.33 2.20 -15.94
CA GLN A 46 -1.38 0.84 -16.51
C GLN A 46 -2.78 0.22 -16.43
N ILE A 47 -3.52 0.51 -15.37
CA ILE A 47 -4.81 -0.14 -15.09
C ILE A 47 -5.97 0.63 -15.70
N LEU A 48 -5.99 1.96 -15.55
CA LEU A 48 -7.13 2.79 -15.90
C LEU A 48 -7.12 3.25 -17.36
N PRO A 49 -8.30 3.43 -17.98
CA PRO A 49 -8.43 4.15 -19.24
C PRO A 49 -7.94 5.59 -19.12
N GLU A 50 -7.35 6.11 -20.20
CA GLU A 50 -6.79 7.46 -20.25
C GLU A 50 -7.84 8.55 -20.01
N GLU A 51 -9.07 8.31 -20.42
CA GLU A 51 -10.21 9.23 -20.21
C GLU A 51 -10.45 9.48 -18.72
N ILE A 52 -10.43 8.43 -17.90
CA ILE A 52 -10.64 8.51 -16.45
C ILE A 52 -9.49 9.27 -15.81
N ILE A 53 -8.26 9.00 -16.24
CA ILE A 53 -7.07 9.69 -15.74
C ILE A 53 -7.12 11.19 -16.08
N ARG A 54 -7.55 11.53 -17.28
CA ARG A 54 -7.67 12.92 -17.74
C ARG A 54 -8.77 13.68 -16.98
N GLU A 55 -9.88 13.01 -16.69
CA GLU A 55 -11.02 13.60 -16.00
C GLU A 55 -10.71 13.87 -14.52
N LYS A 56 -10.13 12.89 -13.81
CA LYS A 56 -9.98 12.93 -12.35
C LYS A 56 -8.58 13.28 -11.86
N GLY A 57 -7.57 13.01 -12.67
CA GLY A 57 -6.17 13.18 -12.31
C GLY A 57 -5.59 12.03 -11.48
N LEU A 58 -4.32 11.71 -11.74
CA LEU A 58 -3.63 10.59 -11.09
C LEU A 58 -3.58 10.71 -9.57
N LYS A 59 -3.35 11.92 -9.07
CA LYS A 59 -3.26 12.15 -7.63
C LYS A 59 -4.57 11.82 -6.91
N ALA A 60 -5.69 12.32 -7.42
CA ALA A 60 -7.01 12.06 -6.83
C ALA A 60 -7.38 10.56 -6.90
N LEU A 61 -7.08 9.90 -8.01
CA LEU A 61 -7.29 8.47 -8.17
C LEU A 61 -6.42 7.64 -7.21
N GLY A 62 -5.17 8.04 -7.03
CA GLY A 62 -4.27 7.42 -6.07
C GLY A 62 -4.76 7.57 -4.64
N GLU A 63 -5.19 8.78 -4.25
CA GLU A 63 -5.76 9.05 -2.92
C GLU A 63 -7.05 8.26 -2.68
N GLU A 64 -7.92 8.15 -3.67
CA GLU A 64 -9.15 7.35 -3.59
C GLU A 64 -8.83 5.86 -3.35
N LYS A 65 -7.89 5.30 -4.11
CA LYS A 65 -7.45 3.92 -3.91
C LYS A 65 -6.85 3.71 -2.52
N GLU A 66 -6.03 4.65 -2.05
CA GLU A 66 -5.44 4.58 -0.70
C GLU A 66 -6.50 4.72 0.41
N ALA A 67 -7.56 5.50 0.20
CA ALA A 67 -8.68 5.58 1.12
C ALA A 67 -9.39 4.21 1.24
N ILE A 68 -9.70 3.58 0.11
CA ILE A 68 -10.28 2.23 0.09
C ILE A 68 -9.35 1.23 0.78
N TYR A 69 -8.04 1.30 0.51
CA TYR A 69 -7.06 0.44 1.16
C TYR A 69 -7.07 0.59 2.69
N ARG A 70 -7.10 1.81 3.20
CA ARG A 70 -7.17 2.07 4.65
C ARG A 70 -8.43 1.46 5.28
N GLU A 71 -9.58 1.62 4.63
CA GLU A 71 -10.84 1.03 5.11
C GLU A 71 -10.79 -0.51 5.15
N VAL A 72 -10.27 -1.12 4.09
CA VAL A 72 -10.16 -2.58 3.97
C VAL A 72 -9.17 -3.14 4.99
N TYR A 73 -8.04 -2.46 5.20
CA TYR A 73 -6.94 -2.98 5.99
C TYR A 73 -7.04 -2.66 7.48
N ALA A 74 -7.71 -1.57 7.86
CA ALA A 74 -7.79 -1.13 9.26
C ALA A 74 -8.17 -2.24 10.25
N PRO A 75 -9.15 -3.10 10.00
CA PRO A 75 -9.53 -4.17 10.93
C PRO A 75 -8.53 -5.34 10.96
N GLU A 76 -7.64 -5.44 9.97
CA GLU A 76 -6.72 -6.56 9.78
C GLU A 76 -5.26 -6.21 10.06
N ILE A 77 -4.97 -4.94 10.44
CA ILE A 77 -3.59 -4.50 10.69
C ILE A 77 -2.96 -5.33 11.80
N ARG A 78 -1.91 -6.06 11.46
CA ARG A 78 -1.11 -6.84 12.41
C ARG A 78 0.36 -6.80 12.01
N PRO A 79 1.27 -6.69 12.99
CA PRO A 79 2.69 -6.84 12.72
C PRO A 79 3.00 -8.25 12.22
N VAL A 80 4.02 -8.39 11.41
CA VAL A 80 4.53 -9.72 11.06
C VAL A 80 5.02 -10.43 12.33
N ARG A 81 4.93 -11.76 12.33
CA ARG A 81 5.32 -12.58 13.48
C ARG A 81 6.78 -12.30 13.86
N GLY A 82 7.03 -12.08 15.15
CA GLY A 82 8.36 -11.83 15.70
C GLY A 82 8.85 -10.37 15.56
N LEU A 83 8.09 -9.48 14.88
CA LEU A 83 8.50 -8.08 14.75
C LEU A 83 8.58 -7.38 16.10
N VAL A 84 7.57 -7.54 16.94
CA VAL A 84 7.51 -6.88 18.25
C VAL A 84 8.67 -7.35 19.11
N ASP A 85 8.90 -8.66 19.19
CA ASP A 85 10.01 -9.25 19.96
C ASP A 85 11.38 -8.74 19.46
N LEU A 86 11.55 -8.62 18.13
CA LEU A 86 12.76 -8.06 17.53
C LEU A 86 12.97 -6.59 17.94
N LEU A 87 11.92 -5.78 17.86
CA LEU A 87 12.01 -4.35 18.20
C LEU A 87 12.32 -4.16 19.71
N GLU A 88 11.73 -4.96 20.58
CA GLU A 88 12.01 -4.95 22.01
C GLU A 88 13.45 -5.37 22.30
N GLU A 89 13.97 -6.38 21.62
CA GLU A 89 15.36 -6.81 21.77
C GLU A 89 16.36 -5.76 21.27
N LEU A 90 16.07 -5.12 20.14
CA LEU A 90 16.89 -3.99 19.63
C LEU A 90 16.92 -2.84 20.65
N ARG A 91 15.77 -2.49 21.21
CA ARG A 91 15.67 -1.47 22.26
C ARG A 91 16.47 -1.84 23.50
N ARG A 92 16.37 -3.09 23.96
CA ARG A 92 17.10 -3.58 25.14
C ARG A 92 18.63 -3.51 24.94
N ARG A 93 19.09 -3.69 23.70
CA ARG A 93 20.52 -3.59 23.34
C ARG A 93 20.98 -2.16 23.03
N GLY A 94 20.11 -1.17 23.11
CA GLY A 94 20.43 0.22 22.76
C GLY A 94 20.72 0.42 21.27
N ILE A 95 20.18 -0.46 20.40
CA ILE A 95 20.34 -0.36 18.95
C ILE A 95 19.23 0.52 18.40
N TYR A 96 19.64 1.61 17.76
CA TYR A 96 18.70 2.50 17.06
C TYR A 96 18.33 1.94 15.71
N TYR A 97 17.05 2.09 15.32
CA TYR A 97 16.55 1.70 14.02
C TYR A 97 15.61 2.77 13.45
N LEU A 98 15.53 2.82 12.14
CA LEU A 98 14.68 3.74 11.41
C LEU A 98 13.70 2.93 10.56
N ILE A 99 12.40 3.23 10.68
CA ILE A 99 11.37 2.70 9.80
C ILE A 99 11.12 3.72 8.71
N VAL A 100 11.43 3.36 7.47
CA VAL A 100 11.22 4.21 6.29
C VAL A 100 10.10 3.64 5.46
N CYS A 101 9.11 4.49 5.12
CA CYS A 101 8.06 4.17 4.17
C CYS A 101 8.24 5.00 2.89
N PHE A 102 8.16 4.38 1.73
CA PHE A 102 8.43 5.03 0.44
C PHE A 102 7.31 5.99 0.00
N VAL A 103 6.12 5.85 0.56
CA VAL A 103 4.94 6.66 0.20
C VAL A 103 4.49 7.46 1.41
N GLY A 104 4.98 8.68 1.49
CA GLY A 104 4.57 9.61 2.53
C GLY A 104 5.20 9.31 3.90
N ILE A 105 5.95 10.24 4.36
CA ILE A 105 6.77 10.25 5.56
C ILE A 105 6.01 9.68 6.77
N VAL A 106 6.37 8.48 7.20
CA VAL A 106 6.28 8.10 8.61
C VAL A 106 7.68 7.68 9.03
N CYS A 107 8.49 8.64 9.42
CA CYS A 107 9.68 8.37 10.20
C CYS A 107 9.25 8.22 11.66
N ALA A 108 9.17 7.01 12.15
CA ALA A 108 9.17 6.78 13.58
C ALA A 108 10.60 6.46 13.99
N ILE A 109 11.28 7.44 14.59
CA ILE A 109 12.50 7.18 15.34
C ILE A 109 12.03 6.64 16.69
N VAL A 110 12.29 5.36 16.96
CA VAL A 110 12.00 4.77 18.26
C VAL A 110 13.32 4.58 18.96
N CYS A 111 13.52 5.35 20.00
CA CYS A 111 14.59 5.13 20.98
C CYS A 111 14.21 4.04 21.97
#